data_136df92d7982dac4c9207daf411c9008
#
_entry.id   136df92d7982dac4c9207daf411c9008
#
_cell.length_a   1.000
_cell.length_b   1.000
_cell.length_c   1.000
_cell.angle_alpha   90.00
_cell.angle_beta   90.00
_cell.angle_gamma   90.00
#
_symmetry.space_group_name_H-M   'P 1'
#
loop_
_entity.id
_entity.type
_entity.pdbx_description
1 polymer ?
#
loop_
_entity_poly.entity_id
_entity_poly.type
_entity_poly.pdbx_seq_one_letter_code
_entity_poly.pdbx_strand_id
1 'polypeptide(L)'
;MSGSFDYIGWIVIPSLQMGVVVCAIWARSFLRFFPLNFYMLVATLFTAARFFTMVQYGVRSSQYYYFYFYSDALLTICLFFALMCLFSHVFQEMGARIYIRIGAILVIGLISAVSYGMVRQAQDKMVTHFAAELSQNLYFVGAVLSYVLWVAIRKLRETRTQLIQLVLALGVYFSAFAASYAQSVLYPNSLVWRLVSYAMAIWLPLAWGYTFLRIPEGARLTTARVALGSR
;
A
#
# COMPACT_ATOMS: atom_id res chain seq x y z
N MET A 1 -1.79 24.97 -13.68
CA MET A 1 -1.56 24.42 -15.04
C MET A 1 -1.68 22.90 -14.92
N SER A 2 -2.83 22.37 -15.26
CA SER A 2 -3.03 20.91 -15.40
C SER A 2 -2.42 20.54 -16.75
N GLY A 3 -1.20 20.04 -16.72
CA GLY A 3 -0.52 19.62 -17.94
C GLY A 3 -1.10 18.31 -18.45
N SER A 4 -0.91 18.01 -19.74
CA SER A 4 -1.30 16.74 -20.38
C SER A 4 -0.82 15.50 -19.63
N PHE A 5 0.24 15.62 -18.82
CA PHE A 5 0.76 14.56 -17.94
C PHE A 5 -0.24 14.14 -16.85
N ASP A 6 -1.02 15.07 -16.31
CA ASP A 6 -1.99 14.73 -15.26
C ASP A 6 -3.10 13.84 -15.84
N TYR A 7 -3.59 14.12 -17.05
CA TYR A 7 -4.64 13.32 -17.70
C TYR A 7 -4.18 11.89 -18.05
N ILE A 8 -2.92 11.74 -18.48
CA ILE A 8 -2.34 10.43 -18.77
C ILE A 8 -2.31 9.58 -17.49
N GLY A 9 -1.93 10.15 -16.36
CA GLY A 9 -1.91 9.47 -15.06
C GLY A 9 -3.30 8.95 -14.65
N TRP A 10 -4.37 9.71 -14.91
CA TRP A 10 -5.75 9.31 -14.59
C TRP A 10 -6.26 8.10 -15.39
N ILE A 11 -5.65 7.77 -16.52
CA ILE A 11 -6.00 6.60 -17.34
C ILE A 11 -5.04 5.44 -17.07
N VAL A 12 -3.73 5.71 -17.03
CA VAL A 12 -2.69 4.69 -16.92
C VAL A 12 -2.73 3.99 -15.55
N ILE A 13 -2.86 4.75 -14.47
CA ILE A 13 -2.83 4.17 -13.11
C ILE A 13 -3.99 3.18 -12.88
N PRO A 14 -5.26 3.54 -13.11
CA PRO A 14 -6.36 2.58 -12.92
C PRO A 14 -6.30 1.41 -13.89
N SER A 15 -5.80 1.61 -15.12
CA SER A 15 -5.61 0.52 -16.07
C SER A 15 -4.58 -0.50 -15.58
N LEU A 16 -3.48 -0.04 -14.99
CA LEU A 16 -2.49 -0.91 -14.37
C LEU A 16 -3.05 -1.64 -13.14
N GLN A 17 -3.82 -0.95 -12.30
CA GLN A 17 -4.45 -1.55 -11.12
C GLN A 17 -5.44 -2.66 -11.51
N MET A 18 -6.29 -2.41 -12.52
CA MET A 18 -7.18 -3.45 -13.07
C MET A 18 -6.40 -4.58 -13.71
N GLY A 19 -5.29 -4.28 -14.40
CA GLY A 19 -4.38 -5.28 -14.95
C GLY A 19 -3.89 -6.26 -13.89
N VAL A 20 -3.52 -5.79 -12.69
CA VAL A 20 -3.11 -6.66 -11.56
C VAL A 20 -4.23 -7.61 -11.16
N VAL A 21 -5.46 -7.12 -11.07
CA VAL A 21 -6.62 -7.94 -10.71
C VAL A 21 -6.86 -9.05 -11.73
N VAL A 22 -6.79 -8.70 -13.03
CA VAL A 22 -6.91 -9.68 -14.12
C VAL A 22 -5.78 -10.72 -14.04
N CYS A 23 -4.53 -10.27 -13.82
CA CYS A 23 -3.39 -11.18 -13.63
C CYS A 23 -3.58 -12.13 -12.45
N ALA A 24 -4.10 -11.63 -11.32
CA ALA A 24 -4.35 -12.43 -10.13
C ALA A 24 -5.47 -13.48 -10.36
N ILE A 25 -6.51 -13.12 -11.13
CA ILE A 25 -7.57 -14.06 -11.54
C ILE A 25 -6.98 -15.15 -12.45
N TRP A 26 -6.21 -14.76 -13.44
CA TRP A 26 -5.55 -15.71 -14.36
C TRP A 26 -4.60 -16.67 -13.62
N ALA A 27 -3.83 -16.15 -12.68
CA ALA A 27 -2.93 -16.94 -11.83
C ALA A 27 -3.66 -17.75 -10.76
N ARG A 28 -5.01 -17.73 -10.68
CA ARG A 28 -5.83 -18.34 -9.63
C ARG A 28 -5.45 -17.95 -8.20
N SER A 29 -4.72 -16.85 -8.05
CA SER A 29 -4.23 -16.34 -6.76
C SER A 29 -5.14 -15.26 -6.15
N PHE A 30 -6.26 -14.93 -6.80
CA PHE A 30 -7.15 -13.84 -6.40
C PHE A 30 -7.67 -13.99 -4.97
N LEU A 31 -8.24 -15.15 -4.62
CA LEU A 31 -8.81 -15.41 -3.29
C LEU A 31 -7.72 -15.59 -2.23
N ARG A 32 -6.58 -16.10 -2.60
CA ARG A 32 -5.46 -16.31 -1.67
C ARG A 32 -4.90 -14.98 -1.16
N PHE A 33 -4.75 -14.00 -2.06
CA PHE A 33 -4.30 -12.66 -1.75
C PHE A 33 -5.45 -11.65 -1.86
N PHE A 34 -6.64 -12.04 -1.38
CA PHE A 34 -7.84 -11.23 -1.51
C PHE A 34 -7.65 -9.78 -1.02
N PRO A 35 -7.07 -9.46 0.15
CA PRO A 35 -6.91 -8.07 0.58
C PRO A 35 -6.03 -7.23 -0.34
N LEU A 36 -5.01 -7.84 -0.99
CA LEU A 36 -4.18 -7.15 -1.98
C LEU A 36 -4.97 -6.79 -3.23
N ASN A 37 -5.72 -7.76 -3.74
CA ASN A 37 -6.54 -7.58 -4.94
C ASN A 37 -7.72 -6.65 -4.66
N PHE A 38 -8.32 -6.74 -3.48
CA PHE A 38 -9.36 -5.83 -3.01
C PHE A 38 -8.86 -4.38 -2.95
N TYR A 39 -7.65 -4.16 -2.41
CA TYR A 39 -7.02 -2.84 -2.44
C TYR A 39 -6.92 -2.29 -3.87
N MET A 40 -6.47 -3.10 -4.85
CA MET A 40 -6.35 -2.66 -6.24
C MET A 40 -7.70 -2.30 -6.87
N LEU A 41 -8.76 -3.07 -6.57
CA LEU A 41 -10.12 -2.76 -7.02
C LEU A 41 -10.63 -1.44 -6.41
N VAL A 42 -10.47 -1.28 -5.10
CA VAL A 42 -10.91 -0.08 -4.38
C VAL A 42 -10.11 1.15 -4.85
N ALA A 43 -8.79 0.99 -5.07
CA ALA A 43 -7.94 2.05 -5.60
C ALA A 43 -8.39 2.52 -6.99
N THR A 44 -8.73 1.58 -7.88
CA THR A 44 -9.28 1.90 -9.22
C THR A 44 -10.61 2.66 -9.09
N LEU A 45 -11.51 2.18 -8.24
CA LEU A 45 -12.81 2.81 -8.02
C LEU A 45 -12.66 4.24 -7.48
N PHE A 46 -11.82 4.45 -6.46
CA PHE A 46 -11.57 5.78 -5.92
C PHE A 46 -10.84 6.70 -6.91
N THR A 47 -9.94 6.17 -7.74
CA THR A 47 -9.30 6.98 -8.80
C THR A 47 -10.36 7.48 -9.79
N ALA A 48 -11.25 6.62 -10.26
CA ALA A 48 -12.35 7.01 -11.14
C ALA A 48 -13.29 8.02 -10.46
N ALA A 49 -13.66 7.80 -9.20
CA ALA A 49 -14.54 8.70 -8.45
C ALA A 49 -13.87 10.06 -8.17
N ARG A 50 -12.56 10.11 -7.87
CA ARG A 50 -11.79 11.36 -7.74
C ARG A 50 -11.78 12.14 -9.06
N PHE A 51 -11.59 11.45 -10.20
CA PHE A 51 -11.64 12.08 -11.51
C PHE A 51 -13.02 12.69 -11.77
N PHE A 52 -14.10 11.95 -11.53
CA PHE A 52 -15.46 12.43 -11.68
C PHE A 52 -15.75 13.64 -10.81
N THR A 53 -15.37 13.59 -9.52
CA THR A 53 -15.54 14.71 -8.58
C THR A 53 -14.73 15.93 -9.00
N MET A 54 -13.52 15.72 -9.53
CA MET A 54 -12.67 16.79 -10.07
C MET A 54 -13.31 17.48 -11.26
N VAL A 55 -13.90 16.72 -12.18
CA VAL A 55 -14.56 17.26 -13.38
C VAL A 55 -15.83 18.03 -13.01
N GLN A 56 -16.60 17.52 -12.04
CA GLN A 56 -17.88 18.11 -11.66
C GLN A 56 -17.74 19.35 -10.79
N TYR A 57 -16.84 19.37 -9.82
CA TYR A 57 -16.72 20.44 -8.81
C TYR A 57 -15.45 21.27 -8.95
N GLY A 58 -14.48 20.81 -9.74
CA GLY A 58 -13.17 21.44 -9.90
C GLY A 58 -12.17 21.09 -8.80
N VAL A 59 -10.88 21.20 -9.14
CA VAL A 59 -9.75 20.83 -8.24
C VAL A 59 -9.69 21.63 -6.94
N ARG A 60 -10.19 22.89 -6.96
CA ARG A 60 -10.15 23.81 -5.79
C ARG A 60 -11.42 23.76 -4.93
N SER A 61 -12.37 22.88 -5.24
CA SER A 61 -13.62 22.78 -4.47
C SER A 61 -13.38 22.08 -3.12
N SER A 62 -14.14 22.49 -2.10
CA SER A 62 -14.13 21.84 -0.80
C SER A 62 -14.55 20.37 -0.91
N GLN A 63 -15.50 20.05 -1.79
CA GLN A 63 -15.99 18.70 -2.03
C GLN A 63 -14.87 17.78 -2.54
N TYR A 64 -14.11 18.22 -3.55
CA TYR A 64 -12.96 17.46 -4.05
C TYR A 64 -11.91 17.26 -2.97
N TYR A 65 -11.60 18.30 -2.19
CA TYR A 65 -10.62 18.24 -1.10
C TYR A 65 -11.02 17.21 -0.04
N TYR A 66 -12.27 17.27 0.46
CA TYR A 66 -12.78 16.29 1.43
C TYR A 66 -12.74 14.87 0.87
N PHE A 67 -13.28 14.66 -0.33
CA PHE A 67 -13.32 13.35 -0.97
C PHE A 67 -11.91 12.75 -1.16
N TYR A 68 -10.93 13.60 -1.53
CA TYR A 68 -9.55 13.19 -1.70
C TYR A 68 -8.96 12.63 -0.40
N PHE A 69 -9.03 13.35 0.71
CA PHE A 69 -8.45 12.92 1.99
C PHE A 69 -9.15 11.71 2.59
N TYR A 70 -10.48 11.65 2.52
CA TYR A 70 -11.21 10.48 3.01
C TYR A 70 -10.91 9.22 2.20
N SER A 71 -10.90 9.32 0.87
CA SER A 71 -10.56 8.19 0.02
C SER A 71 -9.11 7.75 0.19
N ASP A 72 -8.18 8.69 0.48
CA ASP A 72 -6.79 8.37 0.78
C ASP A 72 -6.65 7.60 2.09
N ALA A 73 -7.30 8.04 3.15
CA ALA A 73 -7.32 7.34 4.43
C ALA A 73 -7.89 5.92 4.30
N LEU A 74 -9.01 5.75 3.58
CA LEU A 74 -9.60 4.43 3.33
C LEU A 74 -8.67 3.52 2.53
N LEU A 75 -8.01 4.05 1.49
CA LEU A 75 -7.02 3.30 0.71
C LEU A 75 -5.84 2.86 1.57
N THR A 76 -5.35 3.74 2.44
CA THR A 76 -4.24 3.42 3.34
C THR A 76 -4.61 2.35 4.35
N ILE A 77 -5.84 2.38 4.88
CA ILE A 77 -6.38 1.32 5.74
C ILE A 77 -6.47 -0.02 4.98
N CYS A 78 -6.99 -0.01 3.74
CA CYS A 78 -7.06 -1.22 2.90
C CYS A 78 -5.65 -1.79 2.64
N LEU A 79 -4.67 -0.91 2.37
CA LEU A 79 -3.29 -1.31 2.15
C LEU A 79 -2.65 -1.90 3.43
N PHE A 80 -2.99 -1.35 4.59
CA PHE A 80 -2.57 -1.91 5.87
C PHE A 80 -3.15 -3.31 6.10
N PHE A 81 -4.41 -3.55 5.74
CA PHE A 81 -4.99 -4.90 5.77
C PHE A 81 -4.30 -5.85 4.78
N ALA A 82 -3.88 -5.36 3.61
CA ALA A 82 -3.07 -6.14 2.69
C ALA A 82 -1.74 -6.57 3.31
N LEU A 83 -1.06 -5.67 4.04
CA LEU A 83 0.16 -5.99 4.80
C LEU A 83 -0.12 -7.06 5.87
N MET A 84 -1.21 -6.93 6.64
CA MET A 84 -1.59 -7.92 7.66
C MET A 84 -1.92 -9.30 7.04
N CYS A 85 -2.45 -9.32 5.83
CA CYS A 85 -2.63 -10.58 5.08
C CYS A 85 -1.27 -11.25 4.80
N LEU A 86 -0.27 -10.49 4.37
CA LEU A 86 1.09 -11.02 4.16
C LEU A 86 1.72 -11.54 5.46
N PHE A 87 1.54 -10.83 6.58
CA PHE A 87 1.91 -11.34 7.90
C PHE A 87 1.26 -12.70 8.18
N SER A 88 -0.05 -12.80 7.96
CA SER A 88 -0.79 -14.06 8.17
C SER A 88 -0.26 -15.21 7.31
N HIS A 89 0.22 -14.93 6.11
CA HIS A 89 0.80 -15.94 5.22
C HIS A 89 2.21 -16.37 5.66
N VAL A 90 3.04 -15.43 6.14
CA VAL A 90 4.39 -15.73 6.65
C VAL A 90 4.32 -16.56 7.93
N PHE A 91 3.42 -16.20 8.85
CA PHE A 91 3.28 -16.87 10.14
C PHE A 91 2.20 -17.97 10.15
N GLN A 92 1.77 -18.44 8.97
CA GLN A 92 0.71 -19.43 8.85
C GLN A 92 1.03 -20.74 9.58
N GLU A 93 2.28 -21.20 9.50
CA GLU A 93 2.74 -22.43 10.12
C GLU A 93 2.81 -22.35 11.65
N MET A 94 2.90 -21.14 12.20
CA MET A 94 2.96 -20.90 13.65
C MET A 94 1.58 -20.75 14.32
N GLY A 95 0.48 -20.89 13.59
CA GLY A 95 -0.89 -20.76 14.15
C GLY A 95 -1.25 -19.35 14.61
N ALA A 96 -0.44 -18.33 14.31
CA ALA A 96 -0.54 -16.99 14.85
C ALA A 96 -1.65 -16.11 14.22
N ARG A 97 -2.53 -16.63 13.37
CA ARG A 97 -3.54 -15.85 12.62
C ARG A 97 -4.45 -14.98 13.51
N ILE A 98 -4.89 -15.50 14.64
CA ILE A 98 -5.77 -14.76 15.55
C ILE A 98 -5.01 -13.60 16.19
N TYR A 99 -3.80 -13.84 16.65
CA TYR A 99 -2.95 -12.80 17.27
C TYR A 99 -2.63 -11.68 16.28
N ILE A 100 -2.36 -12.02 15.01
CA ILE A 100 -2.11 -11.02 13.94
C ILE A 100 -3.35 -10.17 13.68
N ARG A 101 -4.55 -10.76 13.64
CA ARG A 101 -5.80 -10.01 13.45
C ARG A 101 -6.09 -9.07 14.62
N ILE A 102 -5.95 -9.56 15.84
CA ILE A 102 -6.14 -8.75 17.05
C ILE A 102 -5.09 -7.63 17.05
N GLY A 103 -3.82 -7.95 16.80
CA GLY A 103 -2.75 -6.97 16.69
C GLY A 103 -3.02 -5.89 15.64
N ALA A 104 -3.53 -6.26 14.47
CA ALA A 104 -3.90 -5.29 13.42
C ALA A 104 -4.98 -4.31 13.89
N ILE A 105 -6.03 -4.80 14.53
CA ILE A 105 -7.12 -3.97 15.05
C ILE A 105 -6.60 -3.04 16.15
N LEU A 106 -5.78 -3.56 17.07
CA LEU A 106 -5.17 -2.76 18.14
C LEU A 106 -4.26 -1.66 17.58
N VAL A 107 -3.43 -1.98 16.59
CA VAL A 107 -2.53 -1.00 15.96
C VAL A 107 -3.32 0.09 15.25
N ILE A 108 -4.36 -0.26 14.45
CA ILE A 108 -5.21 0.74 13.79
C ILE A 108 -5.93 1.60 14.84
N GLY A 109 -6.48 0.99 15.89
CA GLY A 109 -7.15 1.70 16.97
C GLY A 109 -6.22 2.67 17.69
N LEU A 110 -4.99 2.24 18.00
CA LEU A 110 -3.98 3.07 18.64
C LEU A 110 -3.58 4.24 17.74
N ILE A 111 -3.29 3.98 16.46
CA ILE A 111 -2.92 5.04 15.49
C ILE A 111 -4.08 6.04 15.34
N SER A 112 -5.32 5.55 15.26
CA SER A 112 -6.50 6.42 15.18
C SER A 112 -6.65 7.29 16.42
N ALA A 113 -6.42 6.74 17.61
CA ALA A 113 -6.48 7.49 18.87
C ALA A 113 -5.37 8.55 18.94
N VAL A 114 -4.15 8.22 18.55
CA VAL A 114 -3.02 9.17 18.50
C VAL A 114 -3.30 10.27 17.47
N SER A 115 -3.73 9.93 16.26
CA SER A 115 -4.07 10.91 15.21
C SER A 115 -5.20 11.84 15.65
N TYR A 116 -6.22 11.31 16.34
CA TYR A 116 -7.30 12.12 16.91
C TYR A 116 -6.80 13.06 18.01
N GLY A 117 -5.93 12.58 18.88
CA GLY A 117 -5.33 13.39 19.95
C GLY A 117 -4.53 14.57 19.42
N MET A 118 -3.76 14.37 18.34
CA MET A 118 -2.97 15.42 17.69
C MET A 118 -3.89 16.50 17.06
N VAL A 119 -4.95 16.08 16.37
CA VAL A 119 -5.86 16.98 15.66
C VAL A 119 -6.77 17.75 16.59
N ARG A 120 -7.13 17.22 17.77
CA ARG A 120 -7.97 17.90 18.76
C ARG A 120 -7.38 19.23 19.26
N GLN A 121 -6.06 19.39 19.16
CA GLN A 121 -5.36 20.63 19.54
C GLN A 121 -5.43 21.70 18.44
N ALA A 122 -5.76 21.34 17.18
CA ALA A 122 -5.88 22.26 16.05
C ALA A 122 -7.37 22.60 15.84
N GLN A 123 -7.74 23.88 16.12
CA GLN A 123 -9.15 24.33 16.12
C GLN A 123 -9.82 24.42 14.73
N ASP A 124 -9.07 24.36 13.62
CA ASP A 124 -9.63 24.53 12.27
C ASP A 124 -9.57 23.23 11.44
N LYS A 125 -10.70 22.88 10.81
CA LYS A 125 -10.85 21.75 9.85
C LYS A 125 -10.49 20.36 10.40
N MET A 126 -10.92 20.06 11.62
CA MET A 126 -10.63 18.82 12.38
C MET A 126 -10.63 17.54 11.54
N VAL A 127 -11.59 17.38 10.63
CA VAL A 127 -11.84 16.06 10.01
C VAL A 127 -10.86 15.74 8.88
N THR A 128 -10.51 16.73 8.07
CA THR A 128 -9.53 16.55 6.98
C THR A 128 -8.11 16.42 7.50
N HIS A 129 -7.78 17.17 8.56
CA HIS A 129 -6.50 17.00 9.25
C HIS A 129 -6.39 15.61 9.87
N PHE A 130 -7.47 15.10 10.48
CA PHE A 130 -7.48 13.74 11.02
C PHE A 130 -7.23 12.69 9.94
N ALA A 131 -7.90 12.78 8.77
CA ALA A 131 -7.70 11.84 7.69
C ALA A 131 -6.26 11.87 7.14
N ALA A 132 -5.67 13.06 7.00
CA ALA A 132 -4.29 13.21 6.55
C ALA A 132 -3.28 12.66 7.57
N GLU A 133 -3.44 12.96 8.85
CA GLU A 133 -2.60 12.45 9.94
C GLU A 133 -2.72 10.93 10.07
N LEU A 134 -3.94 10.40 9.95
CA LEU A 134 -4.16 8.95 9.99
C LEU A 134 -3.43 8.25 8.85
N SER A 135 -3.54 8.75 7.61
CA SER A 135 -2.83 8.20 6.46
C SER A 135 -1.32 8.25 6.67
N GLN A 136 -0.79 9.38 7.10
CA GLN A 136 0.63 9.57 7.36
C GLN A 136 1.16 8.58 8.39
N ASN A 137 0.50 8.48 9.54
CA ASN A 137 0.90 7.59 10.62
C ASN A 137 0.81 6.11 10.20
N LEU A 138 -0.22 5.74 9.41
CA LEU A 138 -0.33 4.39 8.86
C LEU A 138 0.80 4.07 7.86
N TYR A 139 1.26 5.02 7.05
CA TYR A 139 2.41 4.81 6.16
C TYR A 139 3.70 4.59 6.97
N PHE A 140 3.94 5.36 8.03
CA PHE A 140 5.10 5.15 8.89
C PHE A 140 5.08 3.80 9.60
N VAL A 141 3.96 3.45 10.22
CA VAL A 141 3.80 2.15 10.89
C VAL A 141 3.86 1.00 9.88
N GLY A 142 3.26 1.17 8.70
CA GLY A 142 3.34 0.21 7.60
C GLY A 142 4.77 -0.03 7.13
N ALA A 143 5.61 1.01 7.05
CA ALA A 143 7.02 0.88 6.72
C ALA A 143 7.78 0.07 7.78
N VAL A 144 7.58 0.38 9.07
CA VAL A 144 8.20 -0.36 10.19
C VAL A 144 7.76 -1.83 10.18
N LEU A 145 6.46 -2.09 10.04
CA LEU A 145 5.93 -3.45 10.01
C LEU A 145 6.41 -4.22 8.78
N SER A 146 6.52 -3.58 7.62
CA SER A 146 7.09 -4.22 6.42
C SER A 146 8.54 -4.63 6.64
N TYR A 147 9.33 -3.81 7.34
CA TYR A 147 10.69 -4.16 7.72
C TYR A 147 10.73 -5.34 8.70
N VAL A 148 9.88 -5.32 9.74
CA VAL A 148 9.74 -6.45 10.68
C VAL A 148 9.38 -7.74 9.95
N LEU A 149 8.42 -7.66 9.01
CA LEU A 149 8.03 -8.81 8.20
C LEU A 149 9.18 -9.33 7.33
N TRP A 150 9.97 -8.43 6.76
CA TRP A 150 11.15 -8.81 5.96
C TRP A 150 12.22 -9.50 6.82
N VAL A 151 12.48 -9.00 8.04
CA VAL A 151 13.39 -9.66 9.01
C VAL A 151 12.85 -11.03 9.39
N ALA A 152 11.54 -11.16 9.62
CA ALA A 152 10.91 -12.43 9.92
C ALA A 152 11.06 -13.45 8.77
N ILE A 153 10.85 -13.03 7.52
CA ILE A 153 11.06 -13.84 6.32
C ILE A 153 12.49 -14.40 6.29
N ARG A 154 13.48 -13.54 6.56
CA ARG A 154 14.89 -13.97 6.60
C ARG A 154 15.17 -14.95 7.74
N LYS A 155 14.64 -14.68 8.92
CA LYS A 155 14.86 -15.50 10.13
C LYS A 155 14.18 -16.87 10.03
N LEU A 156 12.97 -16.91 9.48
CA LEU A 156 12.20 -18.14 9.24
C LEU A 156 12.67 -18.91 7.99
N ARG A 157 13.65 -18.36 7.26
CA ARG A 157 14.13 -18.93 6.00
C ARG A 157 13.00 -19.23 5.01
N GLU A 158 12.05 -18.31 4.93
CA GLU A 158 10.93 -18.42 3.97
C GLU A 158 11.48 -18.55 2.54
N THR A 159 11.01 -19.55 1.82
CA THR A 159 11.50 -19.86 0.47
C THR A 159 10.50 -19.51 -0.62
N ARG A 160 9.26 -19.16 -0.29
CA ARG A 160 8.20 -18.81 -1.25
C ARG A 160 8.52 -17.49 -1.94
N THR A 161 9.08 -17.56 -3.14
CA THR A 161 9.57 -16.39 -3.89
C THR A 161 8.47 -15.36 -4.14
N GLN A 162 7.25 -15.82 -4.46
CA GLN A 162 6.10 -14.95 -4.68
C GLN A 162 5.78 -14.09 -3.44
N LEU A 163 5.74 -14.69 -2.26
CA LEU A 163 5.46 -14.00 -1.01
C LEU A 163 6.54 -12.96 -0.68
N ILE A 164 7.80 -13.32 -0.87
CA ILE A 164 8.94 -12.42 -0.66
C ILE A 164 8.85 -11.18 -1.55
N GLN A 165 8.53 -11.36 -2.84
CA GLN A 165 8.40 -10.26 -3.79
C GLN A 165 7.24 -9.33 -3.44
N LEU A 166 6.08 -9.88 -3.04
CA LEU A 166 4.93 -9.06 -2.60
C LEU A 166 5.26 -8.22 -1.38
N VAL A 167 5.97 -8.79 -0.40
CA VAL A 167 6.41 -8.08 0.82
C VAL A 167 7.41 -6.98 0.49
N LEU A 168 8.40 -7.26 -0.37
CA LEU A 168 9.39 -6.26 -0.78
C LEU A 168 8.73 -5.10 -1.52
N ALA A 169 7.85 -5.39 -2.48
CA ALA A 169 7.14 -4.35 -3.23
C ALA A 169 6.33 -3.42 -2.31
N LEU A 170 5.64 -4.02 -1.33
CA LEU A 170 4.83 -3.29 -0.37
C LEU A 170 5.71 -2.48 0.61
N GLY A 171 6.84 -3.06 1.05
CA GLY A 171 7.80 -2.37 1.90
C GLY A 171 8.40 -1.14 1.25
N VAL A 172 8.80 -1.24 -0.03
CA VAL A 172 9.27 -0.09 -0.83
C VAL A 172 8.18 0.98 -0.93
N TYR A 173 6.94 0.58 -1.19
CA TYR A 173 5.81 1.49 -1.29
C TYR A 173 5.58 2.27 0.02
N PHE A 174 5.44 1.59 1.16
CA PHE A 174 5.26 2.22 2.47
C PHE A 174 6.42 3.15 2.82
N SER A 175 7.66 2.70 2.60
CA SER A 175 8.86 3.49 2.91
C SER A 175 8.94 4.77 2.05
N ALA A 176 8.62 4.66 0.76
CA ALA A 176 8.61 5.81 -0.15
C ALA A 176 7.54 6.85 0.24
N PHE A 177 6.33 6.40 0.61
CA PHE A 177 5.28 7.31 1.07
C PHE A 177 5.62 7.92 2.44
N ALA A 178 6.12 7.14 3.40
CA ALA A 178 6.56 7.66 4.68
C ALA A 178 7.66 8.74 4.50
N ALA A 179 8.66 8.49 3.65
CA ALA A 179 9.69 9.46 3.32
C ALA A 179 9.12 10.71 2.61
N SER A 180 8.15 10.53 1.71
CA SER A 180 7.51 11.64 1.00
C SER A 180 6.72 12.53 1.95
N TYR A 181 6.01 11.98 2.92
CA TYR A 181 5.32 12.75 3.95
C TYR A 181 6.31 13.50 4.84
N ALA A 182 7.38 12.86 5.31
CA ALA A 182 8.42 13.52 6.09
C ALA A 182 9.05 14.69 5.30
N GLN A 183 9.34 14.47 4.02
CA GLN A 183 9.90 15.52 3.16
C GLN A 183 8.92 16.66 2.89
N SER A 184 7.62 16.38 2.74
CA SER A 184 6.61 17.42 2.53
C SER A 184 6.47 18.38 3.70
N VAL A 185 6.73 17.90 4.92
CA VAL A 185 6.76 18.74 6.14
C VAL A 185 7.99 19.65 6.13
N LEU A 186 9.16 19.13 5.73
CA LEU A 186 10.41 19.89 5.70
C LEU A 186 10.50 20.86 4.51
N TYR A 187 9.98 20.46 3.35
CA TYR A 187 10.08 21.18 2.09
C TYR A 187 8.73 21.21 1.33
N PRO A 188 7.75 22.00 1.80
CA PRO A 188 6.38 21.95 1.28
C PRO A 188 6.23 22.33 -0.22
N ASN A 189 7.19 23.04 -0.79
CA ASN A 189 7.16 23.48 -2.19
C ASN A 189 7.98 22.59 -3.14
N SER A 190 8.56 21.47 -2.68
CA SER A 190 9.37 20.63 -3.54
C SER A 190 8.49 19.77 -4.48
N LEU A 191 8.90 19.65 -5.75
CA LEU A 191 8.26 18.79 -6.74
C LEU A 191 8.52 17.30 -6.47
N VAL A 192 9.53 17.00 -5.67
CA VAL A 192 10.03 15.63 -5.47
C VAL A 192 8.95 14.70 -4.91
N TRP A 193 8.18 15.15 -3.91
CA TRP A 193 7.15 14.32 -3.30
C TRP A 193 6.01 13.97 -4.27
N ARG A 194 5.67 14.88 -5.22
CA ARG A 194 4.69 14.59 -6.29
C ARG A 194 5.20 13.50 -7.22
N LEU A 195 6.44 13.62 -7.67
CA LEU A 195 7.08 12.63 -8.55
C LEU A 195 7.16 11.25 -7.88
N VAL A 196 7.53 11.20 -6.59
CA VAL A 196 7.56 9.96 -5.83
C VAL A 196 6.17 9.33 -5.73
N SER A 197 5.14 10.12 -5.45
CA SER A 197 3.75 9.61 -5.36
C SER A 197 3.29 9.01 -6.69
N TYR A 198 3.53 9.68 -7.82
CA TYR A 198 3.22 9.12 -9.15
C TYR A 198 4.04 7.86 -9.46
N ALA A 199 5.35 7.88 -9.17
CA ALA A 199 6.22 6.73 -9.38
C ALA A 199 5.74 5.51 -8.58
N MET A 200 5.35 5.71 -7.32
CA MET A 200 4.86 4.63 -6.45
C MET A 200 3.47 4.14 -6.85
N ALA A 201 2.59 5.02 -7.35
CA ALA A 201 1.29 4.62 -7.89
C ALA A 201 1.39 3.70 -9.12
N ILE A 202 2.49 3.82 -9.89
CA ILE A 202 2.82 2.94 -11.02
C ILE A 202 3.61 1.71 -10.54
N TRP A 203 4.57 1.91 -9.64
CA TRP A 203 5.45 0.86 -9.13
C TRP A 203 4.70 -0.32 -8.52
N LEU A 204 3.77 -0.04 -7.61
CA LEU A 204 3.09 -1.10 -6.87
C LEU A 204 2.27 -2.03 -7.78
N PRO A 205 1.41 -1.52 -8.70
CA PRO A 205 0.72 -2.37 -9.67
C PRO A 205 1.67 -3.16 -10.56
N LEU A 206 2.76 -2.55 -11.06
CA LEU A 206 3.72 -3.25 -11.90
C LEU A 206 4.43 -4.37 -11.14
N ALA A 207 4.89 -4.12 -9.92
CA ALA A 207 5.58 -5.11 -9.10
C ALA A 207 4.66 -6.29 -8.75
N TRP A 208 3.39 -6.04 -8.40
CA TRP A 208 2.43 -7.11 -8.10
C TRP A 208 1.98 -7.84 -9.36
N GLY A 209 1.72 -7.13 -10.46
CA GLY A 209 1.40 -7.74 -11.76
C GLY A 209 2.52 -8.66 -12.25
N TYR A 210 3.77 -8.19 -12.19
CA TYR A 210 4.94 -9.03 -12.49
C TYR A 210 5.00 -10.27 -11.61
N THR A 211 4.76 -10.12 -10.31
CA THR A 211 4.80 -11.21 -9.35
C THR A 211 3.75 -12.29 -9.67
N PHE A 212 2.51 -11.88 -9.98
CA PHE A 212 1.45 -12.82 -10.32
C PHE A 212 1.64 -13.49 -11.69
N LEU A 213 2.23 -12.79 -12.68
CA LEU A 213 2.43 -13.33 -14.03
C LEU A 213 3.66 -14.22 -14.16
N ARG A 214 4.77 -13.83 -13.52
CA ARG A 214 6.08 -14.44 -13.77
C ARG A 214 6.53 -15.40 -12.70
N ILE A 215 6.01 -15.30 -11.49
CA ILE A 215 6.45 -16.14 -10.37
C ILE A 215 5.35 -17.16 -10.06
N PRO A 216 5.54 -18.43 -10.48
CA PRO A 216 4.58 -19.49 -10.16
C PRO A 216 4.51 -19.70 -8.65
N GLU A 217 3.34 -20.09 -8.16
CA GLU A 217 3.04 -20.26 -6.74
C GLU A 217 3.98 -21.24 -6.02
N GLY A 218 4.44 -22.27 -6.76
CA GLY A 218 5.39 -23.27 -6.28
C GLY A 218 6.86 -22.85 -6.35
N ALA A 219 7.19 -21.66 -6.88
CA ALA A 219 8.57 -21.21 -6.99
C ALA A 219 9.18 -21.01 -5.60
N ARG A 220 10.24 -21.75 -5.32
CA ARG A 220 11.03 -21.64 -4.09
C ARG A 220 12.43 -21.16 -4.42
N LEU A 221 13.00 -20.32 -3.58
CA LEU A 221 14.40 -19.95 -3.65
C LEU A 221 15.23 -21.21 -3.33
N THR A 222 15.80 -21.84 -4.35
CA THR A 222 16.84 -22.84 -4.16
C THR A 222 18.07 -22.15 -3.63
N THR A 223 18.42 -22.37 -2.38
CA THR A 223 19.70 -21.93 -1.83
C THR A 223 20.79 -22.63 -2.63
N ALA A 224 21.60 -21.87 -3.37
CA ALA A 224 22.74 -22.35 -4.16
C ALA A 224 23.82 -23.11 -3.32
N ARG A 225 23.58 -23.33 -2.03
CA ARG A 225 24.44 -24.08 -1.11
C ARG A 225 24.39 -25.59 -1.26
N VAL A 226 23.41 -26.16 -1.95
CA VAL A 226 23.33 -27.62 -2.14
C VAL A 226 24.30 -28.10 -3.25
N ALA A 227 24.71 -27.19 -4.14
CA ALA A 227 25.61 -27.56 -5.26
C ALA A 227 27.12 -27.64 -4.91
N LEU A 228 27.52 -27.19 -3.73
CA LEU A 228 28.93 -27.21 -3.29
C LEU A 228 29.26 -28.32 -2.28
N GLY A 229 28.31 -29.16 -1.90
CA GLY A 229 28.49 -30.25 -0.93
C GLY A 229 28.59 -31.64 -1.52
N SER A 230 28.63 -31.79 -2.86
CA SER A 230 28.75 -33.08 -3.53
C SER A 230 29.92 -33.10 -4.52
N ARG A 231 31.09 -32.68 -4.05
CA ARG A 231 32.36 -33.00 -4.71
C ARG A 231 33.37 -33.47 -3.67
#